data_8652d4cfd2216d9eb8e7c1c16399244f
#
_entry.id   8652d4cfd2216d9eb8e7c1c16399244f
#
_cell.length_a   1.000
_cell.length_b   1.000
_cell.length_c   1.000
_cell.angle_alpha   90.00
_cell.angle_beta   90.00
_cell.angle_gamma   90.00
#
_symmetry.space_group_name_H-M   'P 1'
#
loop_
_entity.id
_entity.type
_entity.pdbx_description
1 polymer ?
#
loop_
_entity_poly.entity_id
_entity_poly.type
_entity_poly.pdbx_seq_one_letter_code
_entity_poly.pdbx_strand_id
1 'polypeptide(L)'
;MELFSDTIMAVTKEGIKPYCVVKSEGFVSKKRMKKLISDCGPGEEFNYNVSDLHEEDCIFCISRFVELDGMVSFQYRKGDEIMYLLHDVKTKETWVAPSFKDDYLFENNNIPLDMCYSDEEGVLSVLSVDFIPYFIEDVIDKGHLNPKIDEYEKLMGIKGDSNPVLFFHKYKSRSK
;
A
#
# COMPACT_ATOMS: atom_id res chain seq x y z
N MET A 1 -6.45 0.52 14.28
CA MET A 1 -5.18 0.00 13.73
C MET A 1 -4.07 0.68 14.50
N GLU A 2 -3.20 -0.08 15.15
CA GLU A 2 -2.03 0.53 15.81
C GLU A 2 -1.05 0.95 14.73
N LEU A 3 -0.94 2.23 14.46
CA LEU A 3 -0.09 2.82 13.41
C LEU A 3 1.41 2.48 13.55
N PHE A 4 1.80 1.91 14.67
CA PHE A 4 3.20 1.70 15.06
C PHE A 4 3.50 0.27 15.53
N SER A 5 2.63 -0.67 15.17
CA SER A 5 2.87 -2.08 15.48
C SER A 5 3.73 -2.71 14.39
N ASP A 6 4.76 -3.45 14.81
CA ASP A 6 5.51 -4.39 13.98
C ASP A 6 4.74 -5.70 13.72
N THR A 7 3.54 -5.79 14.30
CA THR A 7 2.74 -7.02 14.31
C THR A 7 1.41 -6.79 13.60
N ILE A 8 1.17 -7.58 12.58
CA ILE A 8 -0.12 -7.67 11.90
C ILE A 8 -0.99 -8.67 12.65
N MET A 9 -2.19 -8.24 13.03
CA MET A 9 -3.12 -9.04 13.82
C MET A 9 -4.23 -9.60 12.94
N ALA A 10 -4.53 -10.89 13.09
CA ALA A 10 -5.72 -11.52 12.52
C ALA A 10 -6.90 -11.43 13.49
N VAL A 11 -8.05 -11.03 12.98
CA VAL A 11 -9.33 -11.09 13.69
C VAL A 11 -10.04 -12.37 13.29
N THR A 12 -10.27 -13.26 14.24
CA THR A 12 -10.92 -14.55 14.03
C THR A 12 -12.16 -14.69 14.93
N LYS A 13 -12.95 -15.73 14.71
CA LYS A 13 -14.09 -16.06 15.62
C LYS A 13 -13.64 -16.35 17.06
N GLU A 14 -12.37 -16.72 17.25
CA GLU A 14 -11.79 -17.05 18.56
C GLU A 14 -11.12 -15.82 19.22
N GLY A 15 -11.09 -14.68 18.54
CA GLY A 15 -10.50 -13.43 19.01
C GLY A 15 -9.40 -12.90 18.11
N ILE A 16 -8.61 -11.99 18.66
CA ILE A 16 -7.51 -11.32 17.96
C ILE A 16 -6.21 -12.05 18.28
N LYS A 17 -5.47 -12.46 17.24
CA LYS A 17 -4.20 -13.18 17.37
C LYS A 17 -3.12 -12.54 16.50
N PRO A 18 -1.82 -12.57 16.91
CA PRO A 18 -0.73 -12.22 16.03
C PRO A 18 -0.74 -13.13 14.78
N TYR A 19 -0.67 -12.51 13.61
CA TYR A 19 -0.64 -13.21 12.33
C TYR A 19 0.75 -13.18 11.72
N CYS A 20 1.33 -11.99 11.59
CA CYS A 20 2.65 -11.78 11.03
C CYS A 20 3.41 -10.76 11.86
N VAL A 21 4.68 -11.01 12.12
CA VAL A 21 5.59 -10.08 12.80
C VAL A 21 6.69 -9.68 11.82
N VAL A 22 6.77 -8.38 11.56
CA VAL A 22 7.80 -7.80 10.71
C VAL A 22 9.01 -7.46 11.55
N LYS A 23 10.07 -8.24 11.41
CA LYS A 23 11.32 -8.02 12.16
C LYS A 23 12.22 -7.07 11.38
N SER A 24 12.42 -5.87 11.91
CA SER A 24 13.38 -4.90 11.38
C SER A 24 13.95 -4.07 12.51
N GLU A 25 15.25 -3.80 12.45
CA GLU A 25 15.92 -2.88 13.39
C GLU A 25 15.51 -1.41 13.18
N GLY A 26 14.92 -1.10 12.03
CA GLY A 26 14.48 0.25 11.67
C GLY A 26 13.13 0.67 12.24
N PHE A 27 12.39 -0.20 12.95
CA PHE A 27 11.10 0.19 13.52
C PHE A 27 11.23 1.26 14.60
N VAL A 28 10.28 2.22 14.58
CA VAL A 28 10.18 3.22 15.63
C VAL A 28 10.11 2.56 17.02
N SER A 29 10.98 2.95 17.90
CA SER A 29 11.06 2.32 19.21
C SER A 29 9.85 2.64 20.10
N LYS A 30 9.47 1.69 20.98
CA LYS A 30 8.40 1.92 21.98
C LYS A 30 8.65 3.14 22.86
N LYS A 31 9.92 3.47 23.13
CA LYS A 31 10.29 4.67 23.90
C LYS A 31 9.98 5.94 23.11
N ARG A 32 10.32 5.98 21.82
CA ARG A 32 10.04 7.10 20.94
C ARG A 32 8.53 7.30 20.79
N MET A 33 7.80 6.20 20.61
CA MET A 33 6.35 6.22 20.56
C MET A 33 5.70 6.81 21.81
N LYS A 34 6.13 6.37 23.00
CA LYS A 34 5.62 6.93 24.26
C LYS A 34 5.89 8.42 24.36
N LYS A 35 7.03 8.90 23.87
CA LYS A 35 7.34 10.32 23.85
C LYS A 35 6.39 11.08 22.92
N LEU A 36 6.19 10.62 21.70
CA LEU A 36 5.26 11.23 20.74
C LEU A 36 3.83 11.32 21.29
N ILE A 37 3.38 10.28 22.01
CA ILE A 37 2.05 10.26 22.66
C ILE A 37 2.00 11.22 23.84
N SER A 38 3.07 11.33 24.64
CA SER A 38 3.10 12.20 25.82
C SER A 38 3.17 13.68 25.49
N ASP A 39 3.69 14.01 24.32
CA ASP A 39 3.82 15.38 23.84
C ASP A 39 2.47 15.91 23.27
N CYS A 40 1.47 15.03 23.09
CA CYS A 40 0.10 15.42 22.77
C CYS A 40 -0.64 15.84 24.04
N GLY A 41 -1.13 17.07 24.10
CA GLY A 41 -1.93 17.56 25.23
C GLY A 41 -3.27 16.84 25.40
N PRO A 42 -3.85 16.82 26.61
CA PRO A 42 -5.16 16.22 26.83
C PRO A 42 -6.23 17.00 26.04
N GLY A 43 -6.91 16.32 25.11
CA GLY A 43 -7.98 16.88 24.27
C GLY A 43 -7.55 17.36 22.90
N GLU A 44 -6.27 17.34 22.59
CA GLU A 44 -5.82 17.43 21.21
C GLU A 44 -6.15 16.13 20.49
N GLU A 45 -6.93 16.23 19.41
CA GLU A 45 -7.03 15.12 18.47
C GLU A 45 -5.62 14.67 18.15
N PHE A 46 -5.42 13.37 18.08
CA PHE A 46 -4.17 12.69 17.85
C PHE A 46 -3.56 13.10 16.49
N ASN A 47 -3.34 14.36 16.30
CA ASN A 47 -2.48 14.92 15.28
C ASN A 47 -1.05 14.59 15.68
N TYR A 48 -0.69 13.29 15.44
CA TYR A 48 0.70 12.93 15.46
C TYR A 48 1.44 13.99 14.67
N ASN A 49 2.37 14.64 15.29
CA ASN A 49 3.37 15.36 14.54
C ASN A 49 4.28 14.28 13.90
N VAL A 50 3.70 13.61 12.89
CA VAL A 50 4.36 12.54 12.13
C VAL A 50 5.56 13.14 11.41
N SER A 51 5.61 14.48 11.28
CA SER A 51 6.74 15.19 10.67
C SER A 51 8.07 14.82 11.32
N ASP A 52 8.10 14.67 12.65
CA ASP A 52 9.32 14.24 13.33
C ASP A 52 9.79 12.84 12.91
N LEU A 53 8.85 11.93 12.61
CA LEU A 53 9.17 10.58 12.15
C LEU A 53 9.60 10.56 10.68
N HIS A 54 9.16 11.54 9.89
CA HIS A 54 9.59 11.68 8.51
C HIS A 54 11.06 12.11 8.42
N GLU A 55 11.54 12.89 9.38
CA GLU A 55 12.95 13.27 9.46
C GLU A 55 13.85 12.14 10.02
N GLU A 56 13.25 11.20 10.76
CA GLU A 56 13.93 10.02 11.27
C GLU A 56 13.87 8.89 10.23
N ASP A 57 14.99 8.25 9.91
CA ASP A 57 15.05 7.09 9.00
C ASP A 57 14.48 5.83 9.69
N CYS A 58 13.26 5.92 10.20
CA CYS A 58 12.59 4.83 10.91
C CYS A 58 11.38 4.30 10.14
N ILE A 59 11.07 3.02 10.40
CA ILE A 59 9.91 2.35 9.83
C ILE A 59 8.70 2.54 10.73
N PHE A 60 7.59 2.93 10.14
CA PHE A 60 6.31 3.09 10.84
C PHE A 60 5.13 2.88 9.87
N CYS A 61 3.93 2.82 10.42
CA CYS A 61 2.67 2.81 9.66
C CYS A 61 2.57 1.65 8.64
N ILE A 62 2.67 0.40 9.12
CA ILE A 62 2.34 -0.77 8.27
C ILE A 62 0.86 -0.70 7.91
N SER A 63 0.57 -0.78 6.62
CA SER A 63 -0.78 -0.69 6.06
C SER A 63 -0.93 -1.54 4.81
N ARG A 64 -2.13 -1.65 4.28
CA ARG A 64 -2.40 -2.33 3.00
C ARG A 64 -1.90 -3.77 2.95
N PHE A 65 -2.13 -4.51 4.04
CA PHE A 65 -1.76 -5.92 4.08
C PHE A 65 -2.63 -6.73 3.14
N VAL A 66 -1.99 -7.48 2.26
CA VAL A 66 -2.59 -8.39 1.28
C VAL A 66 -1.85 -9.71 1.31
N GLU A 67 -2.58 -10.80 1.36
CA GLU A 67 -2.02 -12.14 1.18
C GLU A 67 -2.68 -12.83 -0.01
N LEU A 68 -1.87 -13.39 -0.89
CA LEU A 68 -2.32 -14.03 -2.11
C LEU A 68 -1.38 -15.17 -2.50
N ASP A 69 -1.91 -16.39 -2.60
CA ASP A 69 -1.19 -17.62 -3.03
C ASP A 69 0.20 -17.79 -2.42
N GLY A 70 0.33 -17.53 -1.12
CA GLY A 70 1.59 -17.63 -0.39
C GLY A 70 2.53 -16.45 -0.60
N MET A 71 2.06 -15.38 -1.23
CA MET A 71 2.72 -14.09 -1.23
C MET A 71 2.08 -13.18 -0.20
N VAL A 72 2.88 -12.50 0.60
CA VAL A 72 2.44 -11.46 1.54
C VAL A 72 2.95 -10.12 1.06
N SER A 73 2.08 -9.15 0.95
CA SER A 73 2.44 -7.77 0.60
C SER A 73 1.86 -6.79 1.60
N PHE A 74 2.60 -5.73 1.88
CA PHE A 74 2.11 -4.58 2.64
C PHE A 74 2.92 -3.32 2.30
N GLN A 75 2.34 -2.19 2.66
CA GLN A 75 3.02 -0.90 2.61
C GLN A 75 3.51 -0.52 4.01
N TYR A 76 4.61 0.23 4.06
CA TYR A 76 5.07 0.90 5.26
C TYR A 76 5.70 2.25 4.90
N ARG A 77 5.83 3.12 5.89
CA ARG A 77 6.60 4.35 5.72
C ARG A 77 8.00 4.18 6.26
N LYS A 78 8.96 4.74 5.54
CA LYS A 78 10.34 4.91 5.97
C LYS A 78 10.75 6.37 5.70
N GLY A 79 10.80 7.16 6.74
CA GLY A 79 10.85 8.61 6.57
C GLY A 79 9.66 9.11 5.75
N ASP A 80 9.91 9.93 4.74
CA ASP A 80 8.87 10.45 3.82
C ASP A 80 8.42 9.45 2.76
N GLU A 81 9.14 8.35 2.59
CA GLU A 81 8.90 7.42 1.51
C GLU A 81 7.86 6.37 1.88
N ILE A 82 6.97 6.05 0.95
CA ILE A 82 6.15 4.86 1.01
C ILE A 82 6.94 3.72 0.38
N MET A 83 7.11 2.65 1.13
CA MET A 83 7.80 1.45 0.69
C MET A 83 6.81 0.29 0.61
N TYR A 84 7.01 -0.56 -0.35
CA TYR A 84 6.26 -1.80 -0.52
C TYR A 84 7.17 -2.98 -0.19
N LEU A 85 6.65 -3.90 0.60
CA LEU A 85 7.28 -5.18 0.85
C LEU A 85 6.46 -6.28 0.20
N LEU A 86 7.15 -7.19 -0.47
CA LEU A 86 6.60 -8.41 -1.02
C LEU A 86 7.40 -9.59 -0.49
N HIS A 87 6.76 -10.57 0.15
CA HIS A 87 7.40 -11.74 0.72
C HIS A 87 6.76 -13.03 0.20
N ASP A 88 7.55 -13.88 -0.40
CA ASP A 88 7.14 -15.23 -0.78
C ASP A 88 7.33 -16.19 0.41
N VAL A 89 6.21 -16.68 0.93
CA VAL A 89 6.19 -17.57 2.11
C VAL A 89 6.84 -18.92 1.80
N LYS A 90 6.82 -19.38 0.52
CA LYS A 90 7.38 -20.67 0.10
C LYS A 90 8.90 -20.60 -0.07
N THR A 91 9.39 -19.60 -0.81
CA THR A 91 10.83 -19.44 -1.08
C THR A 91 11.57 -18.68 0.02
N LYS A 92 10.84 -17.96 0.89
CA LYS A 92 11.37 -17.05 1.91
C LYS A 92 12.10 -15.82 1.33
N GLU A 93 11.94 -15.57 0.07
CA GLU A 93 12.46 -14.36 -0.56
C GLU A 93 11.63 -13.14 -0.20
N THR A 94 12.30 -12.00 -0.03
CA THR A 94 11.66 -10.72 0.28
C THR A 94 12.20 -9.65 -0.65
N TRP A 95 11.29 -8.90 -1.25
CA TRP A 95 11.60 -7.75 -2.09
C TRP A 95 11.03 -6.50 -1.44
N VAL A 96 11.79 -5.42 -1.52
CA VAL A 96 11.38 -4.10 -1.05
C VAL A 96 11.60 -3.11 -2.18
N ALA A 97 10.60 -2.30 -2.46
CA ALA A 97 10.65 -1.30 -3.52
C ALA A 97 9.83 -0.05 -3.15
N PRO A 98 10.20 1.14 -3.63
CA PRO A 98 9.41 2.36 -3.43
C PRO A 98 8.13 2.37 -4.28
N SER A 99 8.02 1.50 -5.26
CA SER A 99 6.85 1.40 -6.14
C SER A 99 6.78 0.05 -6.83
N PHE A 100 5.59 -0.32 -7.30
CA PHE A 100 5.40 -1.38 -8.27
C PHE A 100 5.12 -0.79 -9.64
N LYS A 101 5.63 -1.44 -10.68
CA LYS A 101 5.24 -1.13 -12.05
C LYS A 101 4.10 -2.05 -12.45
N ASP A 102 3.03 -1.46 -12.94
CA ASP A 102 2.01 -2.17 -13.69
C ASP A 102 2.29 -1.98 -15.19
N ASP A 103 2.96 -2.95 -15.78
CA ASP A 103 3.34 -2.94 -17.19
C ASP A 103 2.19 -3.37 -18.12
N TYR A 104 1.04 -3.76 -17.57
CA TYR A 104 -0.16 -4.04 -18.33
C TYR A 104 -0.98 -2.78 -18.59
N LEU A 105 -1.30 -2.03 -17.53
CA LEU A 105 -2.16 -0.84 -17.62
C LEU A 105 -1.37 0.42 -18.03
N PHE A 106 -0.14 0.56 -17.53
CA PHE A 106 0.61 1.82 -17.62
C PHE A 106 2.00 1.62 -18.20
N GLU A 107 2.23 2.15 -19.38
CA GLU A 107 3.57 2.16 -19.97
C GLU A 107 4.50 3.06 -19.15
N ASN A 108 5.41 2.46 -18.40
CA ASN A 108 6.51 3.14 -17.68
C ASN A 108 6.12 4.07 -16.51
N ASN A 109 4.89 4.02 -16.01
CA ASN A 109 4.48 4.89 -14.91
C ASN A 109 4.16 4.11 -13.63
N ASN A 110 4.57 4.67 -12.48
CA ASN A 110 4.28 4.15 -11.15
C ASN A 110 3.03 4.86 -10.63
N ILE A 111 1.86 4.30 -10.87
CA ILE A 111 0.65 4.85 -10.28
C ILE A 111 0.38 4.12 -8.98
N PRO A 112 0.21 4.84 -7.88
CA PRO A 112 -0.15 4.25 -6.62
C PRO A 112 -1.60 3.78 -6.67
N LEU A 113 -1.82 2.54 -7.10
CA LEU A 113 -3.10 1.88 -6.91
C LEU A 113 -3.15 1.36 -5.48
N ASP A 114 -4.15 1.79 -4.74
CA ASP A 114 -4.40 1.29 -3.40
C ASP A 114 -4.90 -0.16 -3.47
N MET A 115 -4.04 -1.13 -3.14
CA MET A 115 -4.46 -2.51 -2.97
C MET A 115 -5.35 -2.62 -1.72
N CYS A 116 -6.62 -2.97 -1.91
CA CYS A 116 -7.62 -2.92 -0.84
C CYS A 116 -8.07 -4.29 -0.35
N TYR A 117 -8.03 -5.28 -1.23
CA TYR A 117 -8.56 -6.61 -0.98
C TYR A 117 -7.85 -7.65 -1.82
N SER A 118 -7.75 -8.86 -1.33
CA SER A 118 -7.28 -10.02 -2.10
C SER A 118 -8.09 -11.26 -1.74
N ASP A 119 -8.24 -12.15 -2.70
CA ASP A 119 -8.77 -13.49 -2.54
C ASP A 119 -7.97 -14.49 -3.38
N GLU A 120 -8.49 -15.71 -3.55
CA GLU A 120 -7.82 -16.76 -4.33
C GLU A 120 -7.71 -16.43 -5.83
N GLU A 121 -8.52 -15.50 -6.34
CA GLU A 121 -8.58 -15.14 -7.76
C GLU A 121 -7.68 -13.96 -8.11
N GLY A 122 -7.44 -13.03 -7.18
CA GLY A 122 -6.64 -11.86 -7.49
C GLY A 122 -6.58 -10.78 -6.41
N VAL A 123 -6.16 -9.59 -6.83
CA VAL A 123 -6.07 -8.39 -6.00
C VAL A 123 -6.98 -7.30 -6.56
N LEU A 124 -7.77 -6.69 -5.69
CA LEU A 124 -8.55 -5.51 -5.99
C LEU A 124 -7.77 -4.27 -5.60
N SER A 125 -7.57 -3.38 -6.56
CA SER A 125 -7.00 -2.05 -6.35
C SER A 125 -8.02 -0.97 -6.64
N VAL A 126 -7.88 0.17 -5.97
CA VAL A 126 -8.79 1.31 -6.11
C VAL A 126 -8.01 2.54 -6.54
N LEU A 127 -8.47 3.18 -7.61
CA LEU A 127 -8.14 4.57 -7.90
C LEU A 127 -9.22 5.44 -7.22
N SER A 128 -8.87 6.02 -6.08
CA SER A 128 -9.81 6.87 -5.33
C SER A 128 -10.07 8.20 -6.05
N VAL A 129 -11.18 8.85 -5.69
CA VAL A 129 -11.56 10.16 -6.28
C VAL A 129 -10.46 11.21 -6.12
N ASP A 130 -9.71 11.17 -5.03
CA ASP A 130 -8.62 12.13 -4.75
C ASP A 130 -7.44 11.97 -5.71
N PHE A 131 -7.25 10.78 -6.28
CA PHE A 131 -6.18 10.48 -7.23
C PHE A 131 -6.62 10.57 -8.70
N ILE A 132 -7.91 10.73 -8.99
CA ILE A 132 -8.41 10.86 -10.37
C ILE A 132 -7.79 12.07 -11.11
N PRO A 133 -7.69 13.28 -10.51
CA PRO A 133 -7.04 14.40 -11.20
C PRO A 133 -5.58 14.10 -11.57
N TYR A 134 -4.83 13.48 -10.65
CA TYR A 134 -3.45 13.06 -10.92
C TYR A 134 -3.38 12.01 -12.04
N PHE A 135 -4.30 11.04 -12.02
CA PHE A 135 -4.40 10.02 -13.07
C PHE A 135 -4.64 10.64 -14.45
N ILE A 136 -5.53 11.63 -14.54
CA ILE A 136 -5.78 12.33 -15.79
C ILE A 136 -4.50 13.06 -16.25
N GLU A 137 -3.92 13.88 -15.40
CA GLU A 137 -2.76 14.71 -15.73
C GLU A 137 -1.51 13.88 -16.07
N ASP A 138 -1.22 12.86 -15.26
CA ASP A 138 0.04 12.11 -15.39
C ASP A 138 -0.06 10.85 -16.24
N VAL A 139 -1.26 10.34 -16.49
CA VAL A 139 -1.43 9.12 -17.27
C VAL A 139 -2.10 9.38 -18.60
N ILE A 140 -3.28 9.99 -18.55
CA ILE A 140 -4.08 10.20 -19.78
C ILE A 140 -3.43 11.27 -20.65
N ASP A 141 -3.20 12.46 -20.09
CA ASP A 141 -2.71 13.62 -20.85
C ASP A 141 -1.26 13.44 -21.34
N LYS A 142 -0.46 12.67 -20.59
CA LYS A 142 0.94 12.34 -21.00
C LYS A 142 1.03 11.08 -21.87
N GLY A 143 -0.07 10.40 -22.11
CA GLY A 143 -0.10 9.22 -22.99
C GLY A 143 0.61 7.99 -22.40
N HIS A 144 0.59 7.83 -21.09
CA HIS A 144 1.22 6.70 -20.41
C HIS A 144 0.30 5.48 -20.27
N LEU A 145 -0.97 5.59 -20.70
CA LEU A 145 -1.89 4.46 -20.72
C LEU A 145 -1.55 3.54 -21.89
N ASN A 146 -1.48 2.25 -21.63
CA ASN A 146 -1.19 1.26 -22.66
C ASN A 146 -2.36 1.14 -23.66
N PRO A 147 -2.19 1.53 -24.93
CA PRO A 147 -3.28 1.54 -25.92
C PRO A 147 -3.71 0.15 -26.36
N LYS A 148 -3.05 -0.92 -25.93
CA LYS A 148 -3.32 -2.30 -26.34
C LYS A 148 -4.23 -3.06 -25.38
N ILE A 149 -4.64 -2.45 -24.28
CA ILE A 149 -5.53 -3.09 -23.32
C ILE A 149 -6.99 -2.93 -23.73
N ASP A 150 -7.81 -3.91 -23.40
CA ASP A 150 -9.25 -3.90 -23.74
C ASP A 150 -10.02 -2.78 -23.06
N GLU A 151 -9.54 -2.30 -21.91
CA GLU A 151 -10.13 -1.23 -21.11
C GLU A 151 -9.72 0.17 -21.54
N TYR A 152 -8.86 0.33 -22.55
CA TYR A 152 -8.26 1.62 -22.95
C TYR A 152 -9.30 2.74 -23.10
N GLU A 153 -10.34 2.51 -23.91
CA GLU A 153 -11.37 3.52 -24.16
C GLU A 153 -12.15 3.90 -22.90
N LYS A 154 -12.33 2.95 -21.97
CA LYS A 154 -13.01 3.20 -20.69
C LYS A 154 -12.15 4.08 -19.78
N LEU A 155 -10.85 3.80 -19.73
CA LEU A 155 -9.91 4.55 -18.89
C LEU A 155 -9.66 5.95 -19.46
N MET A 156 -9.59 6.09 -20.78
CA MET A 156 -9.53 7.40 -21.46
C MET A 156 -10.79 8.26 -21.24
N GLY A 157 -11.90 7.64 -20.89
CA GLY A 157 -13.16 8.31 -20.57
C GLY A 157 -13.29 8.81 -19.13
N ILE A 158 -12.30 8.59 -18.27
CA ILE A 158 -12.30 9.05 -16.88
C ILE A 158 -12.22 10.58 -16.84
N LYS A 159 -13.07 11.19 -16.00
CA LYS A 159 -13.15 12.63 -15.80
C LYS A 159 -12.99 12.96 -14.33
N GLY A 160 -12.72 14.23 -14.02
CA GLY A 160 -12.49 14.69 -12.65
C GLY A 160 -13.66 14.48 -11.68
N ASP A 161 -14.87 14.29 -12.20
CA ASP A 161 -16.09 13.99 -11.45
C ASP A 161 -16.50 12.51 -11.50
N SER A 162 -15.63 11.64 -12.03
CA SER A 162 -15.89 10.20 -12.09
C SER A 162 -15.91 9.56 -10.70
N ASN A 163 -16.66 8.46 -10.56
CA ASN A 163 -16.61 7.62 -9.38
C ASN A 163 -15.23 6.94 -9.25
N PRO A 164 -14.89 6.44 -8.06
CA PRO A 164 -13.68 5.61 -7.90
C PRO A 164 -13.64 4.47 -8.90
N VAL A 165 -12.46 4.18 -9.45
CA VAL A 165 -12.26 3.10 -10.41
C VAL A 165 -11.67 1.90 -9.70
N LEU A 166 -12.26 0.74 -9.92
CA LEU A 166 -11.80 -0.52 -9.37
C LEU A 166 -11.05 -1.32 -10.43
N PHE A 167 -9.85 -1.76 -10.10
CA PHE A 167 -9.03 -2.63 -10.93
C PHE A 167 -8.93 -4.00 -10.28
N PHE A 168 -9.34 -5.03 -10.98
CA PHE A 168 -9.18 -6.40 -10.52
C PHE A 168 -8.02 -7.07 -11.26
N HIS A 169 -6.91 -7.25 -10.56
CA HIS A 169 -5.69 -7.86 -11.07
C HIS A 169 -5.74 -9.36 -10.82
N LYS A 170 -5.97 -10.13 -11.88
CA LYS A 170 -5.92 -11.60 -11.79
C LYS A 170 -4.48 -12.08 -11.65
N TYR A 171 -4.32 -13.07 -10.79
CA TYR A 171 -3.02 -13.72 -10.62
C TYR A 171 -2.67 -14.54 -11.87
N LYS A 172 -1.50 -14.27 -12.42
CA LYS A 172 -0.91 -15.23 -13.36
C LYS A 172 -0.10 -16.23 -12.55
N SER A 173 -0.59 -17.48 -12.44
CA SER A 173 0.23 -18.54 -11.88
C SER A 173 1.59 -18.54 -12.57
N ARG A 174 2.68 -18.49 -11.80
CA ARG A 174 4.00 -18.70 -12.38
C ARG A 174 3.96 -20.07 -13.04
N SER A 175 3.97 -20.11 -14.38
CA SER A 175 4.24 -21.33 -15.10
C SER A 175 5.59 -21.88 -14.61
N LYS A 176 5.56 -23.11 -14.10
CA LYS A 176 6.75 -23.82 -13.64
C LYS A 176 7.73 -24.01 -14.80
#